data_a331250d3d26d8ee5441a6280fb8f5e2
#
_entry.id   a331250d3d26d8ee5441a6280fb8f5e2
#
_cell.length_a   1.000
_cell.length_b   1.000
_cell.length_c   1.000
_cell.angle_alpha   90.00
_cell.angle_beta   90.00
_cell.angle_gamma   90.00
#
_symmetry.space_group_name_H-M   'P 1'
#
loop_
_entity.id
_entity.type
_entity.pdbx_description
1 polymer ?
#
loop_
_entity_poly.entity_id
_entity_poly.type
_entity_poly.pdbx_seq_one_letter_code
_entity_poly.pdbx_strand_id
1 'polypeptide(L)'
;MRSVLLATRFIQGSKRSLIPPGAWVSSRKSTAVRPSSRNASQIWRTGSVAKRYLLRVAILWCAFFFSSDVDALSRRAVEIGRVVDGDTVVLTSGEVVRLAGINTPERETDQKAAEPLADAAHDTLVETLSKGDIFLEEAPDKKDRHGRTLAYLFLEDGRSVQEILIREGLASVVAIAPNDRYLDRFVLAEDVARTSGAGIWSIPYFDVAGADQIRGGFQFILDKFTALKLGPKWFRFSVRDDLDVLIRRADWEAGFDYSPGALEQTEVAVRGWISKKKSKAVLVISHPFMLERCAVETKRLCPGP
;
A
#
# COMPACT_ATOMS: atom_id res chain seq x y z
N MET A 1 6.04 -55.30 -16.04
CA MET A 1 5.60 -56.40 -15.13
C MET A 1 5.07 -55.79 -13.87
N ARG A 2 3.79 -56.10 -13.55
CA ARG A 2 3.03 -55.91 -12.28
C ARG A 2 2.85 -54.43 -11.80
N SER A 3 1.76 -53.70 -12.02
CA SER A 3 0.31 -53.92 -11.70
C SER A 3 0.02 -54.33 -10.26
N VAL A 4 -0.65 -53.43 -9.48
CA VAL A 4 -1.73 -53.65 -8.49
C VAL A 4 -2.20 -52.22 -8.09
N LEU A 5 -3.28 -51.66 -8.45
CA LEU A 5 -4.73 -51.83 -8.31
C LEU A 5 -5.29 -51.76 -6.87
N LEU A 6 -6.15 -50.74 -6.68
CA LEU A 6 -7.42 -50.62 -5.95
C LEU A 6 -7.43 -50.67 -4.41
N ALA A 7 -8.07 -49.63 -3.82
CA ALA A 7 -9.33 -49.83 -3.08
C ALA A 7 -10.04 -48.52 -2.72
N THR A 8 -11.18 -48.39 -3.30
CA THR A 8 -12.30 -47.49 -2.98
C THR A 8 -12.99 -47.94 -1.70
N ARG A 9 -13.43 -47.05 -0.82
CA ARG A 9 -14.61 -47.31 0.03
C ARG A 9 -15.37 -45.99 0.34
N PHE A 10 -16.58 -45.96 -0.20
CA PHE A 10 -17.77 -45.20 0.17
C PHE A 10 -18.26 -45.63 1.57
N ILE A 11 -18.66 -44.69 2.41
CA ILE A 11 -19.75 -44.92 3.37
C ILE A 11 -20.62 -43.69 3.45
N GLN A 12 -21.85 -43.91 3.08
CA GLN A 12 -23.02 -43.05 3.14
C GLN A 12 -23.72 -43.30 4.50
N GLY A 13 -24.25 -42.26 5.13
CA GLY A 13 -24.99 -42.40 6.38
C GLY A 13 -25.87 -41.19 6.68
N SER A 14 -27.03 -41.20 6.07
CA SER A 14 -28.20 -40.36 6.36
C SER A 14 -28.75 -40.63 7.77
N LYS A 15 -29.22 -39.58 8.51
CA LYS A 15 -30.42 -39.68 9.35
C LYS A 15 -31.06 -38.31 9.54
N ARG A 16 -32.28 -38.23 9.00
CA ARG A 16 -33.34 -37.27 9.34
C ARG A 16 -33.88 -37.57 10.73
N SER A 17 -34.30 -36.55 11.49
CA SER A 17 -35.31 -36.72 12.49
C SER A 17 -36.27 -35.51 12.56
N LEU A 18 -37.46 -35.87 12.49
CA LEU A 18 -38.76 -35.30 12.37
C LEU A 18 -39.18 -34.41 13.58
N ILE A 19 -39.96 -33.38 13.28
CA ILE A 19 -40.74 -32.56 14.20
C ILE A 19 -42.12 -33.22 14.33
N PRO A 20 -42.74 -33.28 15.54
CA PRO A 20 -44.19 -33.51 15.64
C PRO A 20 -44.96 -32.21 15.94
N PRO A 21 -46.25 -32.13 15.53
CA PRO A 21 -47.12 -31.00 15.77
C PRO A 21 -48.02 -31.24 16.99
N GLY A 22 -48.40 -30.17 17.67
CA GLY A 22 -49.35 -30.25 18.76
C GLY A 22 -49.97 -28.90 19.11
N ALA A 23 -51.19 -28.74 18.65
CA ALA A 23 -52.07 -27.62 18.93
C ALA A 23 -52.49 -27.52 20.40
N TRP A 24 -52.78 -26.32 20.87
CA TRP A 24 -53.93 -26.07 21.75
C TRP A 24 -54.43 -24.63 21.59
N VAL A 25 -55.70 -24.56 21.18
CA VAL A 25 -56.55 -23.40 21.12
C VAL A 25 -57.08 -23.12 22.55
N SER A 26 -57.01 -21.87 23.00
CA SER A 26 -57.85 -21.42 24.12
C SER A 26 -58.41 -20.03 23.83
N SER A 27 -59.67 -20.04 23.56
CA SER A 27 -60.61 -18.94 23.48
C SER A 27 -60.69 -18.19 24.81
N ARG A 28 -60.58 -16.86 24.84
CA ARG A 28 -61.24 -16.04 25.85
C ARG A 28 -61.83 -14.75 25.26
N LYS A 29 -63.04 -14.59 25.61
CA LYS A 29 -64.11 -13.66 25.25
C LYS A 29 -63.70 -12.18 25.28
N SER A 30 -64.20 -11.47 24.27
CA SER A 30 -64.24 -10.01 24.14
C SER A 30 -65.17 -9.44 25.23
N THR A 31 -64.70 -8.40 25.91
CA THR A 31 -65.54 -7.43 26.59
C THR A 31 -65.33 -6.06 25.98
N ALA A 32 -66.35 -5.61 25.27
CA ALA A 32 -66.38 -4.29 24.65
C ALA A 32 -66.57 -3.22 25.74
N VAL A 33 -65.61 -2.34 25.88
CA VAL A 33 -65.76 -1.10 26.65
C VAL A 33 -65.92 0.06 25.66
N ARG A 34 -67.10 0.71 25.78
CA ARG A 34 -67.39 1.96 25.04
C ARG A 34 -66.48 3.08 25.57
N PRO A 35 -65.79 3.86 24.70
CA PRO A 35 -65.15 5.09 25.14
C PRO A 35 -66.17 6.22 25.25
N SER A 36 -66.16 6.91 26.39
CA SER A 36 -66.93 8.12 26.64
C SER A 36 -66.36 9.30 25.81
N SER A 37 -67.28 10.01 25.18
CA SER A 37 -67.07 11.25 24.48
C SER A 37 -66.60 12.36 25.42
N ARG A 38 -65.31 12.72 25.45
CA ARG A 38 -64.85 14.06 25.85
C ARG A 38 -63.41 14.29 25.30
N ASN A 39 -63.25 15.46 24.67
CA ASN A 39 -62.01 16.12 24.23
C ASN A 39 -61.52 15.85 22.80
N ALA A 40 -62.24 16.42 21.85
CA ALA A 40 -61.81 16.61 20.45
C ALA A 40 -61.10 17.97 20.21
N SER A 41 -60.35 18.51 21.16
CA SER A 41 -59.74 19.85 21.00
C SER A 41 -58.22 19.95 21.25
N GLN A 42 -57.50 18.85 21.33
CA GLN A 42 -56.02 18.90 21.56
C GLN A 42 -55.13 18.23 20.51
N ILE A 43 -55.63 17.90 19.31
CA ILE A 43 -54.83 17.16 18.29
C ILE A 43 -54.08 18.06 17.28
N TRP A 44 -54.17 19.38 17.36
CA TRP A 44 -53.59 20.28 16.35
C TRP A 44 -52.31 21.04 16.75
N ARG A 45 -51.63 20.66 17.81
CA ARG A 45 -50.36 21.35 18.18
C ARG A 45 -49.06 20.58 18.03
N THR A 46 -49.05 19.31 17.61
CA THR A 46 -47.81 18.50 17.48
C THR A 46 -47.21 18.48 16.08
N GLY A 47 -47.89 19.07 15.08
CA GLY A 47 -47.41 19.05 13.68
C GLY A 47 -46.20 19.94 13.36
N SER A 48 -45.86 20.92 14.21
CA SER A 48 -44.77 21.86 13.90
C SER A 48 -43.40 21.39 14.38
N VAL A 49 -43.33 20.56 15.41
CA VAL A 49 -42.06 20.07 15.96
C VAL A 49 -41.53 18.92 15.10
N ALA A 50 -42.42 18.00 14.69
CA ALA A 50 -42.03 16.87 13.82
C ALA A 50 -41.50 17.34 12.45
N LYS A 51 -42.11 18.37 11.82
CA LYS A 51 -41.63 18.96 10.57
C LYS A 51 -40.22 19.61 10.71
N ARG A 52 -39.96 20.21 11.88
CA ARG A 52 -38.62 20.82 12.13
C ARG A 52 -37.54 19.76 12.38
N TYR A 53 -37.86 18.61 12.96
CA TYR A 53 -36.93 17.51 13.13
C TYR A 53 -36.64 16.78 11.80
N LEU A 54 -37.67 16.53 10.99
CA LEU A 54 -37.50 15.91 9.68
C LEU A 54 -36.67 16.79 8.73
N LEU A 55 -36.86 18.12 8.75
CA LEU A 55 -36.06 19.04 7.95
C LEU A 55 -34.59 19.09 8.42
N ARG A 56 -34.32 19.02 9.72
CA ARG A 56 -32.97 18.99 10.27
C ARG A 56 -32.25 17.66 9.99
N VAL A 57 -32.94 16.55 10.06
CA VAL A 57 -32.40 15.23 9.70
C VAL A 57 -32.11 15.14 8.19
N ALA A 58 -32.99 15.68 7.34
CA ALA A 58 -32.76 15.75 5.89
C ALA A 58 -31.56 16.63 5.52
N ILE A 59 -31.37 17.78 6.20
CA ILE A 59 -30.19 18.65 5.99
C ILE A 59 -28.89 17.97 6.47
N LEU A 60 -28.92 17.24 7.58
CA LEU A 60 -27.78 16.48 8.07
C LEU A 60 -27.45 15.29 7.15
N TRP A 61 -28.45 14.63 6.56
CA TRP A 61 -28.25 13.58 5.56
C TRP A 61 -27.67 14.12 4.25
N CYS A 62 -28.18 15.26 3.76
CA CYS A 62 -27.58 15.91 2.59
C CYS A 62 -26.14 16.38 2.82
N ALA A 63 -25.79 16.86 4.04
CA ALA A 63 -24.42 17.23 4.37
C ALA A 63 -23.46 16.01 4.41
N PHE A 64 -23.98 14.81 4.76
CA PHE A 64 -23.17 13.59 4.79
C PHE A 64 -22.87 13.03 3.39
N PHE A 65 -23.72 13.30 2.38
CA PHE A 65 -23.48 12.89 0.99
C PHE A 65 -22.63 13.87 0.19
N PHE A 66 -22.38 15.10 0.69
CA PHE A 66 -21.54 16.10 0.01
C PHE A 66 -20.07 16.10 0.47
N SER A 67 -19.67 15.16 1.33
CA SER A 67 -18.29 15.12 1.88
C SER A 67 -17.36 14.15 1.12
N SER A 68 -17.68 13.71 -0.08
CA SER A 68 -16.96 12.62 -0.76
C SER A 68 -16.09 13.03 -1.94
N ASP A 69 -15.87 14.31 -2.23
CA ASP A 69 -15.09 14.69 -3.43
C ASP A 69 -14.17 15.91 -3.23
N VAL A 70 -13.48 16.00 -2.09
CA VAL A 70 -12.40 17.00 -1.95
C VAL A 70 -11.08 16.55 -2.59
N ASP A 71 -10.91 15.24 -2.80
CA ASP A 71 -9.68 14.68 -3.38
C ASP A 71 -9.62 14.76 -4.92
N ALA A 72 -10.74 14.87 -5.61
CA ALA A 72 -10.77 14.99 -7.08
C ALA A 72 -10.33 16.38 -7.59
N LEU A 73 -10.22 17.38 -6.72
CA LEU A 73 -9.81 18.76 -7.06
C LEU A 73 -8.30 19.01 -7.02
N SER A 74 -7.49 18.02 -6.64
CA SER A 74 -6.04 18.18 -6.50
C SER A 74 -5.24 17.77 -7.75
N ARG A 75 -5.87 17.17 -8.76
CA ARG A 75 -5.20 16.72 -9.97
C ARG A 75 -5.25 17.79 -11.05
N ARG A 76 -4.10 18.11 -11.62
CA ARG A 76 -4.00 19.01 -12.78
C ARG A 76 -3.62 18.22 -14.04
N ALA A 77 -4.22 18.57 -15.17
CA ALA A 77 -3.77 18.05 -16.47
C ALA A 77 -2.36 18.56 -16.76
N VAL A 78 -1.53 17.69 -17.31
CA VAL A 78 -0.13 18.00 -17.66
C VAL A 78 0.22 17.43 -19.03
N GLU A 79 1.13 18.10 -19.73
CA GLU A 79 1.67 17.64 -20.99
C GLU A 79 3.10 17.16 -20.78
N ILE A 80 3.38 15.93 -21.22
CA ILE A 80 4.69 15.29 -21.08
C ILE A 80 5.60 15.74 -22.23
N GLY A 81 6.70 16.38 -21.89
CA GLY A 81 7.72 16.79 -22.86
C GLY A 81 8.66 15.63 -23.21
N ARG A 82 9.15 14.91 -22.20
CA ARG A 82 9.99 13.71 -22.39
C ARG A 82 10.03 12.82 -21.15
N VAL A 83 10.24 11.54 -21.35
CA VAL A 83 10.59 10.58 -20.30
C VAL A 83 12.11 10.53 -20.16
N VAL A 84 12.62 10.52 -18.94
CA VAL A 84 14.06 10.45 -18.62
C VAL A 84 14.46 9.00 -18.35
N ASP A 85 13.75 8.37 -17.42
CA ASP A 85 13.89 6.98 -17.00
C ASP A 85 12.52 6.41 -16.61
N GLY A 86 12.47 5.24 -16.01
CA GLY A 86 11.20 4.56 -15.66
C GLY A 86 10.36 5.28 -14.59
N ASP A 87 10.91 6.29 -13.90
CA ASP A 87 10.19 7.00 -12.82
C ASP A 87 10.41 8.52 -12.82
N THR A 88 10.98 9.07 -13.89
CA THR A 88 11.24 10.50 -14.01
C THR A 88 10.82 11.02 -15.38
N VAL A 89 10.00 12.06 -15.40
CA VAL A 89 9.54 12.74 -16.61
C VAL A 89 9.84 14.23 -16.56
N VAL A 90 9.92 14.87 -17.72
CA VAL A 90 9.99 16.33 -17.85
C VAL A 90 8.73 16.78 -18.57
N LEU A 91 7.99 17.71 -17.97
CA LEU A 91 6.81 18.32 -18.58
C LEU A 91 7.21 19.30 -19.67
N THR A 92 6.30 19.65 -20.56
CA THR A 92 6.52 20.70 -21.59
C THR A 92 6.84 22.05 -20.97
N SER A 93 6.38 22.30 -19.72
CA SER A 93 6.76 23.48 -18.92
C SER A 93 8.23 23.52 -18.48
N GLY A 94 8.98 22.41 -18.66
CA GLY A 94 10.33 22.25 -18.12
C GLY A 94 10.38 21.71 -16.70
N GLU A 95 9.24 21.49 -16.03
CA GLU A 95 9.18 20.91 -14.70
C GLU A 95 9.65 19.45 -14.72
N VAL A 96 10.60 19.10 -13.85
CA VAL A 96 11.07 17.72 -13.67
C VAL A 96 10.24 17.05 -12.58
N VAL A 97 9.56 15.97 -12.93
CA VAL A 97 8.69 15.19 -12.04
C VAL A 97 9.28 13.83 -11.77
N ARG A 98 9.47 13.49 -10.49
CA ARG A 98 9.82 12.15 -9.99
C ARG A 98 8.56 11.46 -9.48
N LEU A 99 8.26 10.30 -10.02
CA LEU A 99 7.11 9.52 -9.60
C LEU A 99 7.29 9.06 -8.15
N ALA A 100 6.40 9.53 -7.27
CA ALA A 100 6.45 9.20 -5.84
C ALA A 100 5.99 7.77 -5.59
N GLY A 101 6.55 7.13 -4.56
CA GLY A 101 6.13 5.81 -4.09
C GLY A 101 6.73 4.62 -4.85
N ILE A 102 7.58 4.86 -5.84
CA ILE A 102 8.25 3.80 -6.62
C ILE A 102 9.74 4.07 -6.82
N ASN A 103 10.46 3.01 -7.16
CA ASN A 103 11.81 3.06 -7.73
C ASN A 103 11.90 2.07 -8.91
N THR A 104 12.40 2.53 -10.03
CA THR A 104 12.65 1.72 -11.23
C THR A 104 14.13 1.42 -11.38
N PRO A 105 14.51 0.42 -12.18
CA PRO A 105 15.90 0.21 -12.59
C PRO A 105 16.45 1.44 -13.27
N GLU A 106 17.70 1.79 -12.93
CA GLU A 106 18.39 2.99 -13.41
C GLU A 106 18.97 2.75 -14.81
N ARG A 107 18.76 3.69 -15.73
CA ARG A 107 19.34 3.68 -17.05
C ARG A 107 20.85 3.98 -17.02
N GLU A 108 21.52 3.70 -18.12
CA GLU A 108 22.95 4.00 -18.26
C GLU A 108 23.24 5.49 -18.07
N THR A 109 24.33 5.74 -17.36
CA THR A 109 24.95 7.08 -17.24
C THR A 109 26.43 6.99 -17.53
N ASP A 110 27.10 8.12 -17.70
CA ASP A 110 28.55 8.16 -17.90
C ASP A 110 29.36 7.42 -16.83
N GLN A 111 28.77 7.18 -15.68
CA GLN A 111 29.42 6.59 -14.49
C GLN A 111 28.90 5.20 -14.10
N LYS A 112 27.79 4.75 -14.70
CA LYS A 112 27.13 3.50 -14.30
C LYS A 112 26.45 2.86 -15.51
N ALA A 113 26.70 1.56 -15.72
CA ALA A 113 25.97 0.77 -16.70
C ALA A 113 24.47 0.69 -16.32
N ALA A 114 23.62 0.51 -17.32
CA ALA A 114 22.19 0.31 -17.12
C ALA A 114 21.92 -0.91 -16.23
N GLU A 115 20.93 -0.77 -15.35
CA GLU A 115 20.42 -1.90 -14.59
C GLU A 115 19.51 -2.77 -15.49
N PRO A 116 19.39 -4.08 -15.20
CA PRO A 116 18.45 -4.93 -15.93
C PRO A 116 17.04 -4.34 -15.96
N LEU A 117 16.38 -4.37 -17.10
CA LEU A 117 15.02 -3.86 -17.34
C LEU A 117 14.86 -2.33 -17.27
N ALA A 118 15.93 -1.54 -17.17
CA ALA A 118 15.83 -0.08 -17.16
C ALA A 118 15.18 0.48 -18.43
N ASP A 119 15.58 -0.03 -19.61
CA ASP A 119 14.95 0.38 -20.87
C ASP A 119 13.50 -0.09 -20.97
N ALA A 120 13.18 -1.29 -20.49
CA ALA A 120 11.79 -1.78 -20.44
C ALA A 120 10.91 -0.90 -19.56
N ALA A 121 11.40 -0.46 -18.39
CA ALA A 121 10.68 0.47 -17.52
C ALA A 121 10.45 1.83 -18.19
N HIS A 122 11.48 2.38 -18.85
CA HIS A 122 11.38 3.61 -19.63
C HIS A 122 10.35 3.49 -20.75
N ASP A 123 10.46 2.45 -21.59
CA ASP A 123 9.61 2.28 -22.78
C ASP A 123 8.13 2.04 -22.38
N THR A 124 7.90 1.28 -21.33
CA THR A 124 6.56 1.09 -20.77
C THR A 124 5.97 2.40 -20.24
N LEU A 125 6.80 3.24 -19.60
CA LEU A 125 6.35 4.57 -19.18
C LEU A 125 6.01 5.44 -20.38
N VAL A 126 6.85 5.48 -21.43
CA VAL A 126 6.57 6.20 -22.69
C VAL A 126 5.27 5.75 -23.31
N GLU A 127 5.07 4.43 -23.46
CA GLU A 127 3.85 3.86 -24.02
C GLU A 127 2.62 4.21 -23.17
N THR A 128 2.73 4.11 -21.85
CA THR A 128 1.63 4.40 -20.93
C THR A 128 1.19 5.85 -21.02
N LEU A 129 2.15 6.79 -21.07
CA LEU A 129 1.88 8.22 -21.13
C LEU A 129 1.39 8.69 -22.50
N SER A 130 1.56 7.89 -23.56
CA SER A 130 1.06 8.19 -24.90
C SER A 130 -0.44 7.86 -25.12
N LYS A 131 -1.09 7.20 -24.14
CA LYS A 131 -2.47 6.65 -24.30
C LYS A 131 -3.60 7.65 -24.06
N GLY A 132 -3.30 8.90 -23.72
CA GLY A 132 -4.32 9.94 -23.48
C GLY A 132 -3.84 11.05 -22.58
N ASP A 133 -4.78 11.79 -22.04
CA ASP A 133 -4.48 12.91 -21.12
C ASP A 133 -3.90 12.40 -19.80
N ILE A 134 -2.90 13.11 -19.30
CA ILE A 134 -2.21 12.78 -18.06
C ILE A 134 -2.57 13.80 -16.98
N PHE A 135 -2.92 13.29 -15.82
CA PHE A 135 -3.26 14.08 -14.64
C PHE A 135 -2.18 13.89 -13.56
N LEU A 136 -1.68 15.01 -13.05
CA LEU A 136 -0.66 15.04 -11.99
C LEU A 136 -1.31 15.43 -10.66
N GLU A 137 -1.03 14.63 -9.64
CA GLU A 137 -1.32 14.92 -8.24
C GLU A 137 0.00 15.07 -7.48
N GLU A 138 0.26 16.27 -6.93
CA GLU A 138 1.46 16.49 -6.13
C GLU A 138 1.43 15.64 -4.85
N ALA A 139 2.58 15.10 -4.50
CA ALA A 139 2.75 14.42 -3.21
C ALA A 139 2.74 15.44 -2.05
N PRO A 140 2.43 15.01 -0.81
CA PRO A 140 2.46 15.90 0.36
C PRO A 140 3.79 16.64 0.53
N ASP A 141 4.92 15.95 0.50
CA ASP A 141 6.23 16.57 0.29
C ASP A 141 6.46 16.74 -1.20
N LYS A 142 6.37 17.99 -1.66
CA LYS A 142 6.30 18.36 -3.07
C LYS A 142 7.64 18.25 -3.81
N LYS A 143 8.76 18.28 -3.10
CA LYS A 143 10.10 18.32 -3.72
C LYS A 143 11.05 17.34 -3.04
N ASP A 144 11.86 16.71 -3.86
CA ASP A 144 12.99 15.94 -3.35
C ASP A 144 14.22 16.83 -3.09
N ARG A 145 15.27 16.21 -2.56
CA ARG A 145 16.57 16.88 -2.28
C ARG A 145 17.27 17.44 -3.52
N HIS A 146 16.84 17.05 -4.72
CA HIS A 146 17.39 17.52 -6.00
C HIS A 146 16.49 18.57 -6.65
N GLY A 147 15.39 18.99 -5.99
CA GLY A 147 14.45 19.98 -6.49
C GLY A 147 13.42 19.44 -7.47
N ARG A 148 13.39 18.11 -7.75
CA ARG A 148 12.37 17.49 -8.60
C ARG A 148 11.02 17.50 -7.90
N THR A 149 9.93 17.74 -8.64
CA THR A 149 8.56 17.60 -8.10
C THR A 149 8.26 16.13 -7.82
N LEU A 150 7.81 15.83 -6.61
CA LEU A 150 7.31 14.51 -6.24
C LEU A 150 5.81 14.45 -6.52
N ALA A 151 5.38 13.52 -7.35
CA ALA A 151 3.97 13.44 -7.76
C ALA A 151 3.53 12.03 -8.13
N TYR A 152 2.21 11.87 -8.16
CA TYR A 152 1.54 10.70 -8.71
C TYR A 152 0.92 11.07 -10.06
N LEU A 153 1.06 10.19 -11.06
CA LEU A 153 0.48 10.38 -12.38
C LEU A 153 -0.68 9.43 -12.59
N PHE A 154 -1.72 9.93 -13.25
CA PHE A 154 -2.93 9.19 -13.56
C PHE A 154 -3.29 9.37 -15.02
N LEU A 155 -3.82 8.31 -15.62
CA LEU A 155 -4.46 8.35 -16.92
C LEU A 155 -5.86 8.98 -16.81
N GLU A 156 -6.48 9.34 -17.93
CA GLU A 156 -7.83 9.87 -18.00
C GLU A 156 -8.88 8.95 -17.35
N ASP A 157 -8.70 7.64 -17.46
CA ASP A 157 -9.58 6.63 -16.84
C ASP A 157 -9.33 6.44 -15.31
N GLY A 158 -8.44 7.22 -14.70
CA GLY A 158 -8.11 7.20 -13.29
C GLY A 158 -7.11 6.13 -12.86
N ARG A 159 -6.59 5.31 -13.79
CA ARG A 159 -5.51 4.34 -13.47
C ARG A 159 -4.22 5.07 -13.10
N SER A 160 -3.54 4.60 -12.07
CA SER A 160 -2.23 5.14 -11.69
C SER A 160 -1.13 4.60 -12.61
N VAL A 161 -0.31 5.50 -13.12
CA VAL A 161 0.88 5.16 -13.92
C VAL A 161 1.87 4.33 -13.11
N GLN A 162 2.09 4.70 -11.85
CA GLN A 162 2.97 3.95 -10.95
C GLN A 162 2.47 2.51 -10.73
N GLU A 163 1.16 2.34 -10.52
CA GLU A 163 0.58 1.01 -10.31
C GLU A 163 0.73 0.10 -11.55
N ILE A 164 0.68 0.67 -12.75
CA ILE A 164 0.93 -0.08 -13.99
C ILE A 164 2.38 -0.59 -14.00
N LEU A 165 3.35 0.28 -13.76
CA LEU A 165 4.78 -0.11 -13.73
C LEU A 165 5.07 -1.16 -12.65
N ILE A 166 4.46 -1.02 -11.47
CA ILE A 166 4.62 -1.99 -10.38
C ILE A 166 4.06 -3.36 -10.79
N ARG A 167 2.84 -3.41 -11.35
CA ARG A 167 2.18 -4.68 -11.77
C ARG A 167 2.96 -5.43 -12.82
N GLU A 168 3.62 -4.72 -13.71
CA GLU A 168 4.50 -5.30 -14.74
C GLU A 168 5.89 -5.70 -14.20
N GLY A 169 6.13 -5.46 -12.90
CA GLY A 169 7.41 -5.73 -12.26
C GLY A 169 8.55 -4.83 -12.78
N LEU A 170 8.22 -3.65 -13.27
CA LEU A 170 9.20 -2.68 -13.78
C LEU A 170 9.52 -1.59 -12.74
N ALA A 171 8.85 -1.63 -11.61
CA ALA A 171 9.12 -0.79 -10.45
C ALA A 171 8.95 -1.57 -9.16
N SER A 172 9.73 -1.22 -8.14
CA SER A 172 9.54 -1.63 -6.76
C SER A 172 8.88 -0.52 -5.94
N VAL A 173 8.08 -0.91 -4.95
CA VAL A 173 7.42 0.05 -4.06
C VAL A 173 8.41 0.65 -3.08
N VAL A 174 8.29 1.96 -2.86
CA VAL A 174 9.07 2.73 -1.88
C VAL A 174 8.12 3.52 -1.00
N ALA A 175 8.28 3.44 0.31
CA ALA A 175 7.52 4.23 1.26
C ALA A 175 8.42 5.24 1.97
N ILE A 176 8.16 6.53 1.78
CA ILE A 176 8.83 7.65 2.45
C ILE A 176 7.72 8.60 2.92
N ALA A 177 7.47 8.59 4.24
CA ALA A 177 6.47 9.50 4.82
C ALA A 177 6.87 10.98 4.59
N PRO A 178 5.91 11.86 4.29
CA PRO A 178 4.47 11.67 4.23
C PRO A 178 3.93 11.26 2.83
N ASN A 179 4.81 10.86 1.88
CA ASN A 179 4.45 10.53 0.51
C ASN A 179 4.06 9.04 0.35
N ASP A 180 3.14 8.56 1.17
CA ASP A 180 2.71 7.16 1.27
C ASP A 180 1.19 6.96 1.01
N ARG A 181 0.51 7.99 0.50
CA ARG A 181 -0.95 8.00 0.25
C ARG A 181 -1.45 6.77 -0.50
N TYR A 182 -0.71 6.29 -1.48
CA TYR A 182 -1.10 5.14 -2.32
C TYR A 182 -0.37 3.84 -1.97
N LEU A 183 0.30 3.79 -0.80
CA LEU A 183 1.12 2.66 -0.41
C LEU A 183 0.36 1.33 -0.46
N ASP A 184 -0.84 1.25 0.13
CA ASP A 184 -1.62 0.00 0.17
C ASP A 184 -1.94 -0.52 -1.25
N ARG A 185 -2.31 0.37 -2.18
CA ARG A 185 -2.56 0.00 -3.57
C ARG A 185 -1.30 -0.49 -4.27
N PHE A 186 -0.19 0.19 -4.06
CA PHE A 186 1.10 -0.15 -4.65
C PHE A 186 1.64 -1.47 -4.12
N VAL A 187 1.46 -1.73 -2.83
CA VAL A 187 1.80 -3.00 -2.20
C VAL A 187 1.03 -4.17 -2.81
N LEU A 188 -0.29 -4.03 -3.02
CA LEU A 188 -1.10 -5.04 -3.70
C LEU A 188 -0.65 -5.27 -5.15
N ALA A 189 -0.25 -4.21 -5.85
CA ALA A 189 0.29 -4.32 -7.21
C ALA A 189 1.64 -5.05 -7.24
N GLU A 190 2.53 -4.76 -6.28
CA GLU A 190 3.82 -5.45 -6.12
C GLU A 190 3.62 -6.94 -5.78
N ASP A 191 2.68 -7.27 -4.91
CA ASP A 191 2.37 -8.66 -4.56
C ASP A 191 1.90 -9.47 -5.79
N VAL A 192 1.14 -8.85 -6.69
CA VAL A 192 0.74 -9.48 -7.97
C VAL A 192 1.97 -9.72 -8.85
N ALA A 193 2.83 -8.71 -9.04
CA ALA A 193 4.05 -8.84 -9.84
C ALA A 193 4.99 -9.91 -9.30
N ARG A 194 5.18 -9.97 -7.99
CA ARG A 194 6.03 -10.97 -7.32
C ARG A 194 5.46 -12.38 -7.47
N THR A 195 4.16 -12.56 -7.26
CA THR A 195 3.50 -13.87 -7.37
C THR A 195 3.56 -14.42 -8.79
N SER A 196 3.47 -13.54 -9.79
CA SER A 196 3.58 -13.93 -11.22
C SER A 196 5.02 -14.04 -11.72
N GLY A 197 6.01 -13.63 -10.93
CA GLY A 197 7.41 -13.53 -11.37
C GLY A 197 7.58 -12.51 -12.50
N ALA A 198 6.88 -11.37 -12.47
CA ALA A 198 6.96 -10.37 -13.51
C ALA A 198 8.21 -9.49 -13.37
N GLY A 199 8.81 -9.13 -14.50
CA GLY A 199 9.89 -8.15 -14.60
C GLY A 199 11.07 -8.43 -13.66
N ILE A 200 11.40 -7.49 -12.77
CA ILE A 200 12.50 -7.59 -11.80
C ILE A 200 12.36 -8.78 -10.83
N TRP A 201 11.15 -9.32 -10.68
CA TRP A 201 10.87 -10.47 -9.81
C TRP A 201 11.14 -11.82 -10.50
N SER A 202 11.42 -11.84 -11.80
CA SER A 202 11.78 -13.05 -12.57
C SER A 202 13.29 -13.26 -12.69
N ILE A 203 14.08 -12.30 -12.28
CA ILE A 203 15.53 -12.31 -12.40
C ILE A 203 16.17 -12.02 -11.03
N PRO A 204 17.45 -12.37 -10.81
CA PRO A 204 18.16 -12.09 -9.56
C PRO A 204 18.50 -10.60 -9.40
N TYR A 205 17.57 -9.70 -9.74
CA TYR A 205 17.73 -8.26 -9.63
C TYR A 205 17.94 -7.82 -8.17
N PHE A 206 17.21 -8.45 -7.30
CA PHE A 206 17.32 -8.32 -5.85
C PHE A 206 18.06 -9.51 -5.24
N ASP A 207 19.05 -10.02 -5.94
CA ASP A 207 19.92 -10.99 -5.33
C ASP A 207 20.43 -10.37 -4.04
N VAL A 208 19.89 -10.87 -2.94
CA VAL A 208 20.06 -10.33 -1.61
C VAL A 208 21.53 -10.42 -1.32
N ALA A 209 22.19 -9.34 -1.60
CA ALA A 209 23.62 -9.28 -1.77
C ALA A 209 24.30 -9.85 -0.54
N GLY A 210 25.02 -10.95 -0.73
CA GLY A 210 26.01 -11.37 0.23
C GLY A 210 26.93 -10.19 0.60
N ALA A 211 27.63 -10.29 1.72
CA ALA A 211 28.45 -9.21 2.26
C ALA A 211 29.34 -8.47 1.25
N ASP A 212 29.76 -9.18 0.21
CA ASP A 212 30.75 -8.72 -0.77
C ASP A 212 30.19 -7.76 -1.83
N GLN A 213 28.85 -7.52 -1.84
CA GLN A 213 28.19 -6.84 -2.94
C GLN A 213 27.39 -5.57 -2.56
N ILE A 214 27.54 -5.03 -1.35
CA ILE A 214 26.90 -3.76 -1.00
C ILE A 214 27.40 -2.66 -1.95
N ARG A 215 26.48 -2.19 -2.80
CA ARG A 215 26.73 -1.07 -3.73
C ARG A 215 26.03 0.18 -3.22
N GLY A 216 26.35 1.34 -3.77
CA GLY A 216 25.52 2.54 -3.62
C GLY A 216 24.26 2.42 -4.45
N GLY A 217 23.23 3.21 -4.12
CA GLY A 217 21.95 3.18 -4.80
C GLY A 217 20.88 2.36 -4.08
N PHE A 218 19.75 2.14 -4.75
CA PHE A 218 18.63 1.39 -4.16
C PHE A 218 18.94 -0.11 -4.16
N GLN A 219 18.76 -0.76 -3.00
CA GLN A 219 19.03 -2.19 -2.83
C GLN A 219 18.05 -2.83 -1.86
N PHE A 220 17.93 -4.15 -1.98
CA PHE A 220 17.30 -5.02 -1.00
C PHE A 220 18.41 -5.78 -0.27
N ILE A 221 18.34 -5.83 1.04
CA ILE A 221 19.28 -6.54 1.90
C ILE A 221 18.50 -7.51 2.77
N LEU A 222 18.85 -8.78 2.68
CA LEU A 222 18.40 -9.81 3.60
C LEU A 222 19.56 -10.17 4.51
N ASP A 223 19.45 -9.88 5.78
CA ASP A 223 20.49 -10.20 6.75
C ASP A 223 19.96 -10.11 8.19
N LYS A 224 20.84 -10.40 9.14
CA LYS A 224 20.54 -10.35 10.55
C LYS A 224 21.06 -9.07 11.18
N PHE A 225 20.24 -8.43 11.99
CA PHE A 225 20.72 -7.34 12.83
C PHE A 225 21.56 -7.89 13.97
N THR A 226 22.84 -7.56 13.98
CA THR A 226 23.83 -8.11 14.92
C THR A 226 23.99 -7.28 16.18
N ALA A 227 23.74 -5.96 16.10
CA ALA A 227 23.82 -5.05 17.22
C ALA A 227 22.86 -3.87 17.09
N LEU A 228 22.38 -3.38 18.22
CA LEU A 228 21.49 -2.24 18.35
C LEU A 228 22.13 -1.14 19.22
N LYS A 229 22.09 0.10 18.73
CA LYS A 229 22.46 1.28 19.51
C LYS A 229 21.32 2.29 19.50
N LEU A 230 20.72 2.54 20.67
CA LEU A 230 19.66 3.51 20.87
C LEU A 230 20.26 4.89 21.18
N GLY A 231 20.23 5.78 20.20
CA GLY A 231 20.64 7.18 20.37
C GLY A 231 19.45 8.11 20.61
N PRO A 232 19.70 9.37 21.02
CA PRO A 232 18.63 10.34 21.27
C PRO A 232 17.85 10.71 19.99
N LYS A 233 18.49 10.72 18.83
CA LYS A 233 17.91 11.09 17.54
C LYS A 233 17.75 9.92 16.58
N TRP A 234 18.65 8.94 16.66
CA TRP A 234 18.73 7.82 15.73
C TRP A 234 18.85 6.50 16.47
N PHE A 235 18.09 5.51 16.02
CA PHE A 235 18.35 4.11 16.29
C PHE A 235 19.25 3.57 15.18
N ARG A 236 20.31 2.87 15.57
CA ARG A 236 21.28 2.27 14.65
C ARG A 236 21.27 0.76 14.84
N PHE A 237 21.00 0.07 13.77
CA PHE A 237 21.08 -1.38 13.69
C PHE A 237 22.28 -1.72 12.81
N SER A 238 23.24 -2.43 13.35
CA SER A 238 24.36 -2.95 12.56
C SER A 238 23.92 -4.26 11.92
N VAL A 239 24.02 -4.34 10.62
CA VAL A 239 23.72 -5.56 9.83
C VAL A 239 24.98 -6.40 9.74
N ARG A 240 26.07 -5.71 9.44
CA ARG A 240 27.44 -6.23 9.33
C ARG A 240 28.41 -5.16 9.80
N ASP A 241 29.69 -5.48 9.76
CA ASP A 241 30.74 -4.50 10.16
C ASP A 241 30.76 -3.26 9.27
N ASP A 242 30.34 -3.41 8.01
CA ASP A 242 30.38 -2.39 6.97
C ASP A 242 29.03 -1.74 6.62
N LEU A 243 27.91 -2.21 7.19
CA LEU A 243 26.55 -1.68 6.95
C LEU A 243 25.79 -1.37 8.23
N ASP A 244 25.31 -0.13 8.34
CA ASP A 244 24.34 0.27 9.34
C ASP A 244 22.98 0.63 8.72
N VAL A 245 21.90 0.18 9.31
CA VAL A 245 20.54 0.67 9.07
C VAL A 245 20.22 1.72 10.15
N LEU A 246 19.82 2.90 9.71
CA LEU A 246 19.47 4.02 10.58
C LEU A 246 17.98 4.34 10.46
N ILE A 247 17.32 4.45 11.62
CA ILE A 247 15.92 4.89 11.70
C ILE A 247 15.86 6.06 12.67
N ARG A 248 15.24 7.17 12.29
CA ARG A 248 15.05 8.26 13.24
C ARG A 248 14.14 7.80 14.36
N ARG A 249 14.43 8.22 15.58
CA ARG A 249 13.55 7.91 16.73
C ARG A 249 12.11 8.37 16.48
N ALA A 250 11.91 9.57 15.91
CA ALA A 250 10.59 10.10 15.60
C ALA A 250 9.84 9.22 14.57
N ASP A 251 10.54 8.75 13.51
CA ASP A 251 9.93 7.86 12.49
C ASP A 251 9.58 6.51 13.12
N TRP A 252 10.43 6.02 14.05
CA TRP A 252 10.13 4.79 14.78
C TRP A 252 8.88 4.92 15.65
N GLU A 253 8.83 5.99 16.45
CA GLU A 253 7.72 6.24 17.39
C GLU A 253 6.40 6.52 16.66
N ALA A 254 6.46 7.03 15.43
CA ALA A 254 5.28 7.30 14.61
C ALA A 254 4.72 6.09 13.85
N GLY A 255 5.58 5.12 13.45
CA GLY A 255 5.18 4.11 12.49
C GLY A 255 5.41 2.66 12.91
N PHE A 256 6.31 2.37 13.86
CA PHE A 256 6.61 1.00 14.26
C PHE A 256 5.82 0.62 15.51
N ASP A 257 5.19 -0.55 15.51
CA ASP A 257 4.32 -1.05 16.60
C ASP A 257 5.03 -2.02 17.57
N TYR A 258 6.36 -2.16 17.45
CA TYR A 258 7.19 -3.01 18.29
C TYR A 258 8.43 -2.26 18.80
N SER A 259 9.05 -2.80 19.86
CA SER A 259 10.27 -2.19 20.41
C SER A 259 11.48 -2.40 19.51
N PRO A 260 12.44 -1.45 19.43
CA PRO A 260 13.66 -1.62 18.64
C PRO A 260 14.47 -2.88 19.01
N GLY A 261 14.44 -3.29 20.29
CA GLY A 261 15.09 -4.51 20.76
C GLY A 261 14.53 -5.80 20.15
N ALA A 262 13.29 -5.78 19.65
CA ALA A 262 12.71 -6.95 18.99
C ALA A 262 13.39 -7.30 17.67
N LEU A 263 14.18 -6.39 17.11
CA LEU A 263 14.95 -6.63 15.87
C LEU A 263 16.35 -7.19 16.13
N GLU A 264 16.83 -7.13 17.37
CA GLU A 264 18.17 -7.63 17.69
C GLU A 264 18.26 -9.13 17.47
N GLN A 265 19.28 -9.58 16.76
CA GLN A 265 19.47 -10.97 16.35
C GLN A 265 18.33 -11.54 15.46
N THR A 266 17.47 -10.69 14.92
CA THR A 266 16.38 -11.09 14.00
C THR A 266 16.85 -10.98 12.55
N GLU A 267 16.49 -11.96 11.74
CA GLU A 267 16.64 -11.89 10.29
C GLU A 267 15.59 -10.92 9.72
N VAL A 268 16.06 -9.98 8.93
CA VAL A 268 15.25 -8.91 8.36
C VAL A 268 15.54 -8.74 6.88
N ALA A 269 14.51 -8.38 6.12
CA ALA A 269 14.67 -7.87 4.78
C ALA A 269 14.45 -6.36 4.79
N VAL A 270 15.44 -5.59 4.38
CA VAL A 270 15.36 -4.14 4.30
C VAL A 270 15.55 -3.68 2.86
N ARG A 271 14.83 -2.62 2.45
CA ARG A 271 14.96 -2.00 1.14
C ARG A 271 15.21 -0.50 1.28
N GLY A 272 16.02 0.07 0.39
CA GLY A 272 16.28 1.51 0.39
C GLY A 272 17.59 1.91 -0.28
N TRP A 273 17.87 3.21 -0.24
CA TRP A 273 19.09 3.76 -0.82
C TRP A 273 20.27 3.65 0.14
N ILE A 274 21.32 2.99 -0.33
CA ILE A 274 22.57 2.85 0.39
C ILE A 274 23.50 4.00 0.00
N SER A 275 23.97 4.73 1.02
CA SER A 275 25.02 5.74 0.89
C SER A 275 26.33 5.17 1.42
N LYS A 276 27.39 5.16 0.60
CA LYS A 276 28.74 4.78 1.05
C LYS A 276 29.49 5.98 1.57
N LYS A 277 30.00 5.89 2.80
CA LYS A 277 30.89 6.88 3.42
C LYS A 277 32.19 6.20 3.83
N LYS A 278 33.27 6.44 3.08
CA LYS A 278 34.61 5.84 3.35
C LYS A 278 34.52 4.31 3.52
N SER A 279 34.59 3.81 4.75
CA SER A 279 34.61 2.39 5.07
C SER A 279 33.24 1.82 5.49
N LYS A 280 32.19 2.64 5.58
CA LYS A 280 30.90 2.19 6.08
C LYS A 280 29.74 2.62 5.16
N ALA A 281 28.86 1.68 4.87
CA ALA A 281 27.62 1.92 4.17
C ALA A 281 26.51 2.25 5.15
N VAL A 282 25.56 3.08 4.73
CA VAL A 282 24.41 3.47 5.55
C VAL A 282 23.15 3.41 4.71
N LEU A 283 22.13 2.73 5.21
CA LEU A 283 20.78 2.73 4.70
C LEU A 283 19.88 3.44 5.71
N VAL A 284 19.09 4.41 5.27
CA VAL A 284 18.13 5.14 6.13
C VAL A 284 16.73 4.66 5.83
N ILE A 285 16.00 4.24 6.84
CA ILE A 285 14.59 3.84 6.79
C ILE A 285 13.77 4.89 7.53
N SER A 286 12.69 5.35 6.90
CA SER A 286 11.73 6.29 7.50
C SER A 286 10.30 5.73 7.60
N HIS A 287 10.06 4.52 7.07
CA HIS A 287 8.73 3.90 7.06
C HIS A 287 8.82 2.39 7.34
N PRO A 288 7.92 1.80 8.16
CA PRO A 288 7.94 0.37 8.51
C PRO A 288 7.93 -0.57 7.30
N PHE A 289 7.21 -0.22 6.24
CA PHE A 289 7.15 -1.00 4.99
C PHE A 289 8.54 -1.30 4.39
N MET A 290 9.54 -0.48 4.67
CA MET A 290 10.89 -0.65 4.15
C MET A 290 11.73 -1.68 4.95
N LEU A 291 11.13 -2.29 6.00
CA LEU A 291 11.76 -3.29 6.86
C LEU A 291 10.78 -4.40 7.19
N GLU A 292 11.09 -5.64 6.82
CA GLU A 292 10.30 -6.83 7.11
C GLU A 292 11.05 -7.74 8.09
N ARG A 293 10.36 -8.29 9.08
CA ARG A 293 10.89 -9.30 10.02
C ARG A 293 10.61 -10.70 9.49
N CYS A 294 11.61 -11.40 9.01
CA CYS A 294 11.45 -12.67 8.31
C CYS A 294 10.81 -13.80 9.14
N ALA A 295 10.93 -13.76 10.45
CA ALA A 295 10.35 -14.77 11.34
C ALA A 295 8.88 -14.52 11.74
N VAL A 296 8.37 -13.29 11.55
CA VAL A 296 7.09 -12.85 12.14
C VAL A 296 6.08 -12.45 11.07
N GLU A 297 6.53 -11.87 9.99
CA GLU A 297 5.66 -11.29 8.96
C GLU A 297 5.51 -12.22 7.77
N THR A 298 4.35 -12.15 7.11
CA THR A 298 4.10 -12.87 5.87
C THR A 298 5.01 -12.34 4.76
N LYS A 299 6.01 -13.02 4.51
CA LYS A 299 7.02 -13.17 3.48
C LYS A 299 6.82 -12.38 2.19
N ARG A 300 7.07 -11.06 2.22
CA ARG A 300 7.15 -10.30 0.98
C ARG A 300 8.55 -10.32 0.38
N LEU A 301 9.57 -10.10 1.19
CA LEU A 301 10.97 -10.08 0.78
C LEU A 301 11.77 -11.24 1.38
N CYS A 302 11.31 -11.76 2.51
CA CYS A 302 11.96 -12.88 3.18
C CYS A 302 11.81 -14.16 2.35
N PRO A 303 12.87 -15.00 2.25
CA PRO A 303 12.77 -16.30 1.61
C PRO A 303 11.68 -17.14 2.26
N GLY A 304 10.98 -17.94 1.43
CA GLY A 304 10.10 -18.97 1.94
C GLY A 304 10.86 -19.99 2.79
N PRO A 305 10.18 -20.74 3.69
CA PRO A 305 10.79 -21.87 4.36
C PRO A 305 11.20 -22.92 3.35
#